data_22b51444f1b3ec17e9ede6fbc6d9bac9
#
_entry.id   22b51444f1b3ec17e9ede6fbc6d9bac9
#
_cell.length_a   1.000
_cell.length_b   1.000
_cell.length_c   1.000
_cell.angle_alpha   90.00
_cell.angle_beta   90.00
_cell.angle_gamma   90.00
#
_symmetry.space_group_name_H-M   'P 1'
#
loop_
_entity.id
_entity.type
_entity.pdbx_description
1 polymer ?
#
loop_
_entity_poly.entity_id
_entity_poly.type
_entity_poly.pdbx_seq_one_letter_code
_entity_poly.pdbx_strand_id
1 'polypeptide(L)'
;RLHLDDLPASDLAALREPWKDRHKVLVISACYSGGFIPKLQDDKTLVITAARADRVSFGCSEENDFTYFGRALFAEALQQTDDLQRAFKLAQTSVAEREKADGFEPSEPQIWPAKAVLAQWRTLREQQAERALNNALEAQSAVNR
;
A
#
# COMPACT_ATOMS: atom_id res chain seq x y z
N ARG A 1 9.10 -27.06 6.93
CA ARG A 1 8.62 -25.76 7.47
C ARG A 1 9.83 -24.92 7.80
N LEU A 2 10.10 -23.86 7.04
CA LEU A 2 11.08 -22.85 7.42
C LEU A 2 10.56 -22.17 8.68
N HIS A 3 11.24 -22.31 9.81
CA HIS A 3 11.08 -21.43 10.95
C HIS A 3 11.79 -20.13 10.60
N LEU A 4 11.01 -19.14 10.17
CA LEU A 4 11.48 -17.76 10.08
C LEU A 4 11.23 -17.14 11.45
N ASP A 5 12.27 -16.55 12.01
CA ASP A 5 12.13 -15.73 13.21
C ASP A 5 11.22 -14.53 12.90
N ASP A 6 10.42 -14.10 13.86
CA ASP A 6 9.61 -12.91 13.73
C ASP A 6 10.50 -11.70 13.42
N LEU A 7 10.09 -10.87 12.46
CA LEU A 7 10.80 -9.63 12.11
C LEU A 7 10.34 -8.50 13.03
N PRO A 8 11.15 -8.05 14.00
CA PRO A 8 10.80 -6.93 14.86
C PRO A 8 10.71 -5.62 14.07
N ALA A 9 9.83 -4.72 14.51
CA ALA A 9 9.69 -3.40 13.89
C ALA A 9 10.99 -2.57 13.92
N SER A 10 11.83 -2.76 14.93
CA SER A 10 13.16 -2.16 15.04
C SER A 10 14.11 -2.60 13.92
N ASP A 11 14.07 -3.87 13.53
CA ASP A 11 14.93 -4.43 12.51
C ASP A 11 14.51 -3.95 11.11
N LEU A 12 13.19 -3.90 10.86
CA LEU A 12 12.67 -3.29 9.65
C LEU A 12 13.01 -1.78 9.57
N ALA A 13 12.96 -1.06 10.70
CA ALA A 13 13.38 0.33 10.77
C ALA A 13 14.87 0.50 10.45
N ALA A 14 15.73 -0.40 10.93
CA ALA A 14 17.16 -0.40 10.63
C ALA A 14 17.44 -0.68 9.14
N LEU A 15 16.72 -1.63 8.53
CA LEU A 15 16.85 -1.95 7.11
C LEU A 15 16.53 -0.77 6.18
N ARG A 16 15.71 0.17 6.61
CA ARG A 16 15.38 1.37 5.81
C ARG A 16 16.43 2.49 5.90
N GLU A 17 17.40 2.42 6.80
CA GLU A 17 18.39 3.46 7.03
C GLU A 17 19.14 3.93 5.76
N PRO A 18 19.54 3.03 4.81
CA PRO A 18 20.16 3.47 3.55
C PRO A 18 19.25 4.36 2.68
N TRP A 19 17.94 4.33 2.90
CA TRP A 19 16.95 5.10 2.13
C TRP A 19 16.27 6.19 2.95
N LYS A 20 16.82 6.56 4.10
CA LYS A 20 16.20 7.54 5.02
C LYS A 20 15.85 8.86 4.35
N ASP A 21 16.68 9.32 3.40
CA ASP A 21 16.50 10.60 2.71
C ASP A 21 15.55 10.51 1.49
N ARG A 22 15.10 9.32 1.12
CA ARG A 22 14.17 9.11 0.01
C ARG A 22 12.73 9.04 0.47
N HIS A 23 11.82 9.59 -0.34
CA HIS A 23 10.40 9.32 -0.18
C HIS A 23 10.10 7.86 -0.47
N LYS A 24 9.36 7.21 0.42
CA LYS A 24 9.05 5.78 0.30
C LYS A 24 7.66 5.45 0.79
N VAL A 25 7.09 4.42 0.19
CA VAL A 25 5.83 3.79 0.60
C VAL A 25 6.15 2.39 1.08
N LEU A 26 5.77 2.10 2.32
CA LEU A 26 5.87 0.76 2.91
C LEU A 26 4.47 0.18 3.07
N VAL A 27 4.27 -1.01 2.55
CA VAL A 27 3.04 -1.78 2.71
C VAL A 27 3.37 -3.06 3.48
N ILE A 28 2.75 -3.23 4.64
CA ILE A 28 2.98 -4.39 5.51
C ILE A 28 1.68 -5.19 5.62
N SER A 29 1.66 -6.34 4.97
CA SER A 29 0.52 -7.25 4.93
C SER A 29 0.73 -8.40 5.90
N ALA A 30 0.48 -8.14 7.19
CA ALA A 30 0.62 -9.12 8.27
C ALA A 30 -0.40 -8.85 9.38
N CYS A 31 -0.64 -9.87 10.20
CA CYS A 31 -1.36 -9.69 11.46
C CYS A 31 -0.61 -8.72 12.37
N TYR A 32 -1.34 -7.93 13.15
CA TYR A 32 -0.80 -6.95 14.10
C TYR A 32 0.11 -5.87 13.48
N SER A 33 0.08 -5.75 12.14
CA SER A 33 1.02 -4.91 11.37
C SER A 33 0.92 -3.42 11.69
N GLY A 34 -0.19 -2.93 12.23
CA GLY A 34 -0.30 -1.56 12.73
C GLY A 34 0.74 -1.20 13.80
N GLY A 35 1.26 -2.20 14.53
CA GLY A 35 2.35 -2.03 15.49
C GLY A 35 3.68 -1.57 14.88
N PHE A 36 3.85 -1.71 13.57
CA PHE A 36 5.04 -1.21 12.86
C PHE A 36 5.00 0.32 12.64
N ILE A 37 3.82 0.94 12.59
CA ILE A 37 3.68 2.36 12.24
C ILE A 37 4.53 3.27 13.13
N PRO A 38 4.49 3.18 14.49
CA PRO A 38 5.25 4.09 15.35
C PRO A 38 6.78 4.08 15.13
N LYS A 39 7.30 2.94 14.66
CA LYS A 39 8.75 2.76 14.41
C LYS A 39 9.16 3.15 12.98
N LEU A 40 8.22 3.17 12.05
CA LEU A 40 8.49 3.38 10.63
C LEU A 40 8.02 4.74 10.11
N GLN A 41 7.06 5.37 10.79
CA GLN A 41 6.49 6.64 10.34
C GLN A 41 7.50 7.79 10.47
N ASP A 42 7.66 8.55 9.41
CA ASP A 42 8.32 9.85 9.37
C ASP A 42 7.82 10.67 8.17
N ASP A 43 8.35 11.87 7.98
CA ASP A 43 7.88 12.77 6.91
C ASP A 43 8.14 12.23 5.51
N LYS A 44 9.08 11.31 5.34
CA LYS A 44 9.47 10.69 4.06
C LYS A 44 9.03 9.24 3.91
N THR A 45 8.26 8.72 4.87
CA THR A 45 7.79 7.33 4.88
C THR A 45 6.28 7.27 5.09
N LEU A 46 5.54 6.99 4.03
CA LEU A 46 4.13 6.61 4.11
C LEU A 46 4.05 5.12 4.45
N VAL A 47 3.25 4.76 5.44
CA VAL A 47 3.10 3.37 5.90
C VAL A 47 1.65 2.95 5.78
N ILE A 48 1.41 1.81 5.12
CA ILE A 48 0.11 1.15 5.02
C ILE A 48 0.23 -0.23 5.67
N THR A 49 -0.71 -0.58 6.53
CA THR A 49 -0.74 -1.87 7.21
C THR A 49 -2.07 -2.58 7.03
N ALA A 50 -2.03 -3.92 6.93
CA ALA A 50 -3.21 -4.75 6.71
C ALA A 50 -4.12 -4.87 7.94
N ALA A 51 -3.63 -4.54 9.12
CA ALA A 51 -4.37 -4.66 10.36
C ALA A 51 -3.95 -3.59 11.37
N ARG A 52 -4.82 -3.31 12.33
CA ARG A 52 -4.48 -2.55 13.54
C ARG A 52 -3.48 -3.33 14.40
N ALA A 53 -2.78 -2.66 15.32
CA ALA A 53 -1.72 -3.26 16.14
C ALA A 53 -2.18 -4.43 17.04
N ASP A 54 -3.47 -4.49 17.34
CA ASP A 54 -4.10 -5.52 18.20
C ASP A 54 -5.07 -6.42 17.41
N ARG A 55 -5.00 -6.44 16.08
CA ARG A 55 -5.88 -7.20 15.20
C ARG A 55 -5.12 -8.13 14.26
N VAL A 56 -5.79 -9.24 13.92
CA VAL A 56 -5.30 -10.16 12.89
C VAL A 56 -5.72 -9.72 11.50
N SER A 57 -4.99 -10.15 10.49
CA SER A 57 -5.34 -10.03 9.08
C SER A 57 -5.68 -11.41 8.53
N PHE A 58 -6.57 -11.49 7.53
CA PHE A 58 -7.12 -12.75 7.03
C PHE A 58 -6.70 -13.07 5.60
N GLY A 59 -6.97 -14.32 5.17
CA GLY A 59 -6.69 -14.80 3.83
C GLY A 59 -5.29 -15.39 3.65
N CYS A 60 -4.52 -15.58 4.74
CA CYS A 60 -3.20 -16.22 4.70
C CYS A 60 -3.35 -17.74 4.68
N SER A 61 -3.71 -18.35 3.56
CA SER A 61 -3.71 -19.79 3.37
C SER A 61 -2.85 -20.18 2.17
N GLU A 62 -2.38 -21.43 2.14
CA GLU A 62 -1.59 -21.97 1.02
C GLU A 62 -2.37 -21.99 -0.32
N GLU A 63 -3.70 -21.91 -0.24
CA GLU A 63 -4.60 -21.90 -1.41
C GLU A 63 -4.86 -20.50 -1.97
N ASN A 64 -4.44 -19.44 -1.27
CA ASN A 64 -4.68 -18.06 -1.68
C ASN A 64 -3.37 -17.38 -2.10
N ASP A 65 -3.35 -16.84 -3.33
CA ASP A 65 -2.24 -16.04 -3.85
C ASP A 65 -2.06 -14.72 -3.09
N PHE A 66 -3.13 -14.23 -2.45
CA PHE A 66 -3.14 -12.94 -1.75
C PHE A 66 -3.92 -13.03 -0.42
N THR A 67 -3.45 -12.28 0.59
CA THR A 67 -4.28 -11.93 1.74
C THR A 67 -5.48 -11.09 1.30
N TYR A 68 -6.53 -10.97 2.13
CA TYR A 68 -7.68 -10.09 1.83
C TYR A 68 -7.23 -8.66 1.55
N PHE A 69 -6.34 -8.14 2.38
CA PHE A 69 -5.79 -6.80 2.22
C PHE A 69 -4.91 -6.66 0.97
N GLY A 70 -4.02 -7.62 0.72
CA GLY A 70 -3.17 -7.61 -0.47
C GLY A 70 -3.98 -7.60 -1.76
N ARG A 71 -5.02 -8.43 -1.87
CA ARG A 71 -5.94 -8.45 -3.00
C ARG A 71 -6.67 -7.12 -3.13
N ALA A 72 -7.28 -6.65 -2.03
CA ALA A 72 -8.07 -5.42 -2.04
C ALA A 72 -7.25 -4.19 -2.46
N LEU A 73 -5.99 -4.09 -2.02
CA LEU A 73 -5.13 -2.96 -2.36
C LEU A 73 -4.54 -3.09 -3.77
N PHE A 74 -3.86 -4.21 -4.07
CA PHE A 74 -3.07 -4.34 -5.31
C PHE A 74 -3.88 -4.82 -6.50
N ALA A 75 -4.76 -5.80 -6.32
CA ALA A 75 -5.52 -6.37 -7.42
C ALA A 75 -6.84 -5.62 -7.71
N GLU A 76 -7.38 -4.87 -6.76
CA GLU A 76 -8.66 -4.19 -6.90
C GLU A 76 -8.53 -2.66 -6.86
N ALA A 77 -8.10 -2.08 -5.73
CA ALA A 77 -8.14 -0.63 -5.52
C ALA A 77 -7.16 0.13 -6.43
N LEU A 78 -5.91 -0.30 -6.52
CA LEU A 78 -4.90 0.33 -7.38
C LEU A 78 -5.14 0.13 -8.88
N GLN A 79 -6.06 -0.75 -9.26
CA GLN A 79 -6.53 -0.84 -10.65
C GLN A 79 -7.59 0.23 -10.97
N GLN A 80 -8.25 0.79 -9.96
CA GLN A 80 -9.29 1.81 -10.10
C GLN A 80 -8.78 3.24 -9.93
N THR A 81 -7.71 3.41 -9.17
CA THR A 81 -7.14 4.73 -8.88
C THR A 81 -5.65 4.62 -8.55
N ASP A 82 -4.90 5.61 -8.96
CA ASP A 82 -3.49 5.80 -8.62
C ASP A 82 -3.29 6.77 -7.42
N ASP A 83 -4.37 7.28 -6.84
CA ASP A 83 -4.36 8.04 -5.59
C ASP A 83 -4.24 7.09 -4.41
N LEU A 84 -3.12 7.13 -3.68
CA LEU A 84 -2.82 6.18 -2.60
C LEU A 84 -3.83 6.24 -1.44
N GLN A 85 -4.31 7.42 -1.07
CA GLN A 85 -5.29 7.55 0.01
C GLN A 85 -6.66 7.01 -0.41
N ARG A 86 -7.04 7.26 -1.65
CA ARG A 86 -8.28 6.72 -2.21
C ARG A 86 -8.20 5.21 -2.37
N ALA A 87 -7.08 4.69 -2.89
CA ALA A 87 -6.84 3.25 -3.00
C ALA A 87 -6.91 2.57 -1.63
N PHE A 88 -6.28 3.17 -0.62
CA PHE A 88 -6.34 2.66 0.75
C PHE A 88 -7.79 2.62 1.28
N LYS A 89 -8.58 3.67 1.08
CA LYS A 89 -9.99 3.68 1.50
C LYS A 89 -10.84 2.63 0.80
N LEU A 90 -10.66 2.44 -0.51
CA LEU A 90 -11.33 1.39 -1.27
C LEU A 90 -10.95 0.00 -0.74
N ALA A 91 -9.66 -0.23 -0.50
CA ALA A 91 -9.17 -1.49 0.07
C ALA A 91 -9.72 -1.75 1.47
N GLN A 92 -9.74 -0.73 2.33
CA GLN A 92 -10.30 -0.81 3.69
C GLN A 92 -11.78 -1.22 3.66
N THR A 93 -12.57 -0.63 2.78
CA THR A 93 -13.99 -0.99 2.61
C THR A 93 -14.16 -2.42 2.11
N SER A 94 -13.43 -2.81 1.06
CA SER A 94 -13.48 -4.15 0.49
C SER A 94 -13.09 -5.24 1.51
N VAL A 95 -12.06 -4.99 2.32
CA VAL A 95 -11.65 -5.90 3.39
C VAL A 95 -12.75 -6.04 4.45
N ALA A 96 -13.31 -4.93 4.92
CA ALA A 96 -14.36 -4.93 5.94
C ALA A 96 -15.62 -5.69 5.47
N GLU A 97 -16.03 -5.50 4.21
CA GLU A 97 -17.16 -6.21 3.63
C GLU A 97 -16.91 -7.73 3.56
N ARG A 98 -15.72 -8.13 3.15
CA ARG A 98 -15.32 -9.54 3.05
C ARG A 98 -15.23 -10.20 4.42
N GLU A 99 -14.58 -9.55 5.39
CA GLU A 99 -14.51 -10.03 6.77
C GLU A 99 -15.89 -10.23 7.38
N LYS A 100 -16.80 -9.27 7.15
CA LYS A 100 -18.19 -9.38 7.60
C LYS A 100 -18.93 -10.54 6.94
N ALA A 101 -18.75 -10.74 5.63
CA ALA A 101 -19.38 -11.84 4.89
C ALA A 101 -18.90 -13.21 5.37
N ASP A 102 -17.62 -13.31 5.73
CA ASP A 102 -16.99 -14.56 6.19
C ASP A 102 -17.09 -14.76 7.72
N GLY A 103 -17.70 -13.80 8.44
CA GLY A 103 -17.89 -13.88 9.89
C GLY A 103 -16.62 -13.65 10.72
N PHE A 104 -15.64 -12.93 10.16
CA PHE A 104 -14.41 -12.57 10.85
C PHE A 104 -14.52 -11.26 11.62
N GLU A 105 -13.70 -11.13 12.67
CA GLU A 105 -13.52 -9.87 13.36
C GLU A 105 -12.79 -8.85 12.45
N PRO A 106 -13.13 -7.54 12.52
CA PRO A 106 -12.51 -6.53 11.70
C PRO A 106 -10.99 -6.45 11.93
N SER A 107 -10.21 -6.53 10.85
CA SER A 107 -8.75 -6.33 10.89
C SER A 107 -8.35 -4.86 11.04
N GLU A 108 -9.18 -3.94 10.55
CA GLU A 108 -8.99 -2.49 10.61
C GLU A 108 -7.63 -2.04 10.04
N PRO A 109 -7.42 -2.13 8.72
CA PRO A 109 -6.22 -1.63 8.07
C PRO A 109 -5.91 -0.18 8.42
N GLN A 110 -4.62 0.18 8.52
CA GLN A 110 -4.16 1.49 8.97
C GLN A 110 -3.26 2.14 7.92
N ILE A 111 -3.22 3.48 7.94
CA ILE A 111 -2.31 4.28 7.12
C ILE A 111 -1.68 5.41 7.93
N TRP A 112 -0.37 5.59 7.78
CA TRP A 112 0.32 6.83 8.12
C TRP A 112 0.54 7.63 6.83
N PRO A 113 -0.24 8.69 6.57
CA PRO A 113 -0.24 9.40 5.29
C PRO A 113 0.80 10.52 5.27
N ALA A 114 2.09 10.19 5.21
CA ALA A 114 3.17 11.16 5.16
C ALA A 114 2.93 12.19 4.03
N LYS A 115 2.70 13.45 4.40
CA LYS A 115 2.29 14.52 3.47
C LYS A 115 3.29 14.77 2.35
N ALA A 116 4.59 14.73 2.67
CA ALA A 116 5.64 14.91 1.68
C ALA A 116 5.66 13.77 0.64
N VAL A 117 5.40 12.53 1.07
CA VAL A 117 5.28 11.37 0.17
C VAL A 117 4.05 11.49 -0.72
N LEU A 118 2.92 11.89 -0.18
CA LEU A 118 1.69 12.10 -0.96
C LEU A 118 1.86 13.24 -1.99
N ALA A 119 2.54 14.32 -1.63
CA ALA A 119 2.83 15.41 -2.54
C ALA A 119 3.75 14.96 -3.69
N GLN A 120 4.82 14.24 -3.39
CA GLN A 120 5.73 13.66 -4.39
C GLN A 120 5.00 12.67 -5.31
N TRP A 121 4.17 11.81 -4.74
CA TRP A 121 3.37 10.85 -5.51
C TRP A 121 2.43 11.56 -6.50
N ARG A 122 1.76 12.62 -6.06
CA ARG A 122 0.90 13.45 -6.93
C ARG A 122 1.69 14.05 -8.08
N THR A 123 2.84 14.66 -7.81
CA THR A 123 3.72 15.24 -8.84
C THR A 123 4.13 14.19 -9.88
N LEU A 124 4.51 12.99 -9.45
CA LEU A 124 4.89 11.90 -10.36
C LEU A 124 3.73 11.46 -11.26
N ARG A 125 2.53 11.39 -10.71
CA ARG A 125 1.31 11.05 -11.47
C ARG A 125 1.00 12.12 -12.54
N GLU A 126 1.07 13.38 -12.18
CA GLU A 126 0.87 14.50 -13.10
C GLU A 126 1.89 14.47 -14.23
N GLN A 127 3.15 14.25 -13.94
CA GLN A 127 4.22 14.10 -14.93
C GLN A 127 4.01 12.88 -15.84
N GLN A 128 3.55 11.75 -15.31
CA GLN A 128 3.21 10.59 -16.13
C GLN A 128 2.05 10.86 -17.08
N ALA A 129 0.99 11.52 -16.61
CA ALA A 129 -0.17 11.88 -17.43
C ALA A 129 0.22 12.83 -18.56
N GLU A 130 1.06 13.83 -18.26
CA GLU A 130 1.57 14.78 -19.26
C GLU A 130 2.42 14.07 -20.34
N ARG A 131 3.34 13.19 -19.93
CA ARG A 131 4.15 12.40 -20.88
C ARG A 131 3.28 11.50 -21.77
N ALA A 132 2.27 10.84 -21.20
CA ALA A 132 1.37 9.98 -21.95
C ALA A 132 0.58 10.80 -22.99
N LEU A 133 0.11 11.99 -22.63
CA LEU A 133 -0.57 12.90 -23.54
C LEU A 133 0.33 13.35 -24.69
N ASN A 134 1.56 13.78 -24.38
CA ASN A 134 2.52 14.24 -25.39
C ASN A 134 2.86 13.11 -26.38
N ASN A 135 3.11 11.89 -25.88
CA ASN A 135 3.36 10.73 -26.74
C ASN A 135 2.17 10.41 -27.65
N ALA A 136 0.94 10.53 -27.15
CA ALA A 136 -0.27 10.32 -27.97
C ALA A 136 -0.42 11.36 -29.07
N LEU A 137 -0.15 12.63 -28.76
CA LEU A 137 -0.19 13.73 -29.75
C LEU A 137 0.88 13.58 -30.83
N GLU A 138 2.09 13.17 -30.47
CA GLU A 138 3.17 12.91 -31.43
C GLU A 138 2.82 11.74 -32.35
N ALA A 139 2.27 10.64 -31.81
CA ALA A 139 1.84 9.50 -32.60
C ALA A 139 0.74 9.89 -33.60
N GLN A 140 -0.24 10.67 -33.15
CA GLN A 140 -1.33 11.13 -34.02
C GLN A 140 -0.82 12.07 -35.12
N SER A 141 0.14 12.94 -34.81
CA SER A 141 0.78 13.84 -35.81
C SER A 141 1.58 13.05 -36.85
N ALA A 142 2.21 11.94 -36.47
CA ALA A 142 2.95 11.09 -37.41
C ALA A 142 2.05 10.31 -38.37
N VAL A 143 0.86 9.92 -37.95
CA VAL A 143 -0.14 9.24 -38.82
C VAL A 143 -0.77 10.17 -39.85
N ASN A 144 -0.87 11.46 -39.53
CA ASN A 144 -1.48 12.47 -40.40
C ASN A 144 -0.48 13.13 -41.38
N ARG A 145 0.75 12.66 -41.43
CA ARG A 145 1.79 13.03 -42.40
C ARG A 145 1.96 11.98 -43.47
#